data_a82bfa9a2fe19e81b233598282003b90
#
_entry.id   a82bfa9a2fe19e81b233598282003b90
#
_cell.length_a   1.000
_cell.length_b   1.000
_cell.length_c   1.000
_cell.angle_alpha   90.00
_cell.angle_beta   90.00
_cell.angle_gamma   90.00
#
_symmetry.space_group_name_H-M   'P 1'
#
loop_
_entity.id
_entity.type
_entity.pdbx_description
1 polymer ?
#
loop_
_entity_poly.entity_id
_entity_poly.type
_entity_poly.pdbx_seq_one_letter_code
_entity_poly.pdbx_strand_id
1 'polypeptide(L)'
;MGDFWSSAVFLPFFAVVFAVLWLIRQRIVKPRVGVVIYGSWRKSRMMRFNVLMLLILVFASILGGLSVIRFDSVPGWVHNARFSLVFLIGFSLAGYYLDFPRLFVYGVLVALAPLIGELLYKTYKIPHHGYPVTFDIVSGFIMITGVVLFIRLLRDYPLNAQMEG
;
A
#
# COMPACT_ATOMS: atom_id res chain seq x y z
N MET A 1 -21.40 17.49 8.84
CA MET A 1 -20.35 17.77 9.83
C MET A 1 -19.50 16.54 10.22
N GLY A 2 -19.98 15.31 9.98
CA GLY A 2 -19.22 14.07 10.28
C GLY A 2 -17.90 13.90 9.51
N ASP A 3 -17.88 14.29 8.25
CA ASP A 3 -16.73 13.99 7.36
C ASP A 3 -15.47 14.80 7.64
N PHE A 4 -15.62 16.03 8.16
CA PHE A 4 -14.46 16.87 8.51
C PHE A 4 -13.70 16.30 9.71
N TRP A 5 -14.41 15.82 10.74
CA TRP A 5 -13.76 15.25 11.93
C TRP A 5 -13.07 13.92 11.63
N SER A 6 -13.65 13.08 10.78
CA SER A 6 -12.97 11.85 10.35
C SER A 6 -11.69 12.15 9.60
N SER A 7 -11.69 13.10 8.66
CA SER A 7 -10.50 13.52 7.93
C SER A 7 -9.43 14.15 8.83
N ALA A 8 -9.84 14.94 9.84
CA ALA A 8 -8.91 15.55 10.79
C ALA A 8 -8.22 14.54 11.70
N VAL A 9 -8.84 13.40 12.00
CA VAL A 9 -8.24 12.31 12.81
C VAL A 9 -7.25 11.48 11.97
N PHE A 10 -7.46 11.34 10.65
CA PHE A 10 -6.56 10.57 9.80
C PHE A 10 -5.16 11.17 9.71
N LEU A 11 -5.04 12.49 9.61
CA LEU A 11 -3.74 13.17 9.52
C LEU A 11 -2.80 12.87 10.70
N PRO A 12 -3.20 13.11 11.98
CA PRO A 12 -2.35 12.76 13.13
C PRO A 12 -2.12 11.26 13.25
N PHE A 13 -3.08 10.41 12.91
CA PHE A 13 -2.89 8.96 12.89
C PHE A 13 -1.77 8.55 11.93
N PHE A 14 -1.79 9.02 10.69
CA PHE A 14 -0.70 8.75 9.74
C PHE A 14 0.63 9.32 10.19
N ALA A 15 0.66 10.52 10.78
CA ALA A 15 1.88 11.10 11.33
C ALA A 15 2.50 10.22 12.43
N VAL A 16 1.68 9.68 13.32
CA VAL A 16 2.12 8.74 14.37
C VAL A 16 2.66 7.46 13.75
N VAL A 17 1.95 6.87 12.79
CA VAL A 17 2.41 5.65 12.09
C VAL A 17 3.76 5.89 11.39
N PHE A 18 3.92 7.00 10.69
CA PHE A 18 5.19 7.36 10.06
C PHE A 18 6.30 7.58 11.07
N ALA A 19 6.03 8.24 12.19
CA ALA A 19 7.00 8.44 13.26
C ALA A 19 7.46 7.11 13.87
N VAL A 20 6.53 6.20 14.14
CA VAL A 20 6.82 4.85 14.66
C VAL A 20 7.67 4.05 13.66
N LEU A 21 7.29 4.03 12.39
CA LEU A 21 8.06 3.35 11.34
C LEU A 21 9.46 3.94 11.17
N TRP A 22 9.58 5.26 11.26
CA TRP A 22 10.88 5.95 11.21
C TRP A 22 11.76 5.58 12.40
N LEU A 23 11.21 5.55 13.63
CA LEU A 23 11.91 5.12 14.84
C LEU A 23 12.35 3.67 14.77
N ILE A 24 11.49 2.76 14.33
CA ILE A 24 11.81 1.34 14.09
C ILE A 24 12.97 1.23 13.09
N ARG A 25 12.89 1.96 11.99
CA ARG A 25 13.95 1.98 10.98
C ARG A 25 15.28 2.49 11.55
N GLN A 26 15.25 3.57 12.33
CA GLN A 26 16.48 4.16 12.88
C GLN A 26 17.09 3.34 14.01
N ARG A 27 16.26 2.86 14.95
CA ARG A 27 16.75 2.22 16.18
C ARG A 27 16.90 0.71 16.07
N ILE A 28 16.14 0.08 15.17
CA ILE A 28 16.11 -1.38 15.08
C ILE A 28 16.75 -1.87 13.78
N VAL A 29 16.35 -1.32 12.63
CA VAL A 29 16.78 -1.84 11.34
C VAL A 29 18.18 -1.38 10.96
N LYS A 30 18.48 -0.08 11.07
CA LYS A 30 19.80 0.46 10.68
C LYS A 30 20.98 -0.15 11.44
N PRO A 31 20.94 -0.31 12.78
CA PRO A 31 22.07 -0.91 13.51
C PRO A 31 22.26 -2.40 13.23
N ARG A 32 21.25 -3.09 12.68
CA ARG A 32 21.33 -4.53 12.36
C ARG A 32 21.75 -4.83 10.93
N VAL A 33 21.28 -4.03 9.99
CA VAL A 33 21.49 -4.25 8.55
C VAL A 33 22.58 -3.33 7.97
N GLY A 34 22.96 -2.28 8.72
CA GLY A 34 23.89 -1.25 8.24
C GLY A 34 23.24 -0.26 7.27
N VAL A 35 24.04 0.68 6.78
CA VAL A 35 23.60 1.67 5.79
C VAL A 35 24.00 1.19 4.40
N VAL A 36 23.03 0.80 3.60
CA VAL A 36 23.27 0.41 2.21
C VAL A 36 23.48 1.67 1.36
N ILE A 37 24.69 1.84 0.84
CA ILE A 37 25.00 2.89 -0.14
C ILE A 37 24.60 2.37 -1.52
N TYR A 38 23.55 2.95 -2.09
CA TYR A 38 23.10 2.57 -3.42
C TYR A 38 23.94 3.20 -4.52
N GLY A 39 24.37 2.40 -5.49
CA GLY A 39 25.05 2.88 -6.69
C GLY A 39 24.16 3.81 -7.54
N SER A 40 24.79 4.57 -8.44
CA SER A 40 24.16 5.57 -9.31
C SER A 40 22.99 4.99 -10.15
N TRP A 41 23.12 3.76 -10.61
CA TRP A 41 22.08 3.05 -11.37
C TRP A 41 20.79 2.84 -10.56
N ARG A 42 20.91 2.44 -9.30
CA ARG A 42 19.74 2.23 -8.44
C ARG A 42 19.06 3.55 -8.04
N LYS A 43 19.84 4.62 -7.89
CA LYS A 43 19.31 5.97 -7.67
C LYS A 43 18.50 6.47 -8.88
N SER A 44 18.99 6.26 -10.09
CA SER A 44 18.28 6.60 -11.34
C SER A 44 16.99 5.78 -11.50
N ARG A 45 17.03 4.48 -11.15
CA ARG A 45 15.85 3.60 -11.19
C ARG A 45 14.77 4.05 -10.21
N MET A 46 15.14 4.44 -8.98
CA MET A 46 14.22 4.98 -7.99
C MET A 46 13.63 6.34 -8.43
N MET A 47 14.43 7.19 -9.06
CA MET A 47 13.93 8.47 -9.58
C MET A 47 12.87 8.25 -10.67
N ARG A 48 13.09 7.34 -11.61
CA ARG A 48 12.10 6.97 -12.63
C ARG A 48 10.83 6.41 -12.00
N PHE A 49 10.96 5.57 -10.97
CA PHE A 49 9.83 5.04 -10.22
C PHE A 49 9.00 6.17 -9.59
N ASN A 50 9.64 7.12 -8.90
CA ASN A 50 8.94 8.24 -8.27
C ASN A 50 8.19 9.11 -9.30
N VAL A 51 8.81 9.40 -10.44
CA VAL A 51 8.17 10.16 -11.54
C VAL A 51 6.97 9.39 -12.09
N LEU A 52 7.12 8.09 -12.32
CA LEU A 52 6.04 7.25 -12.83
C LEU A 52 4.88 7.15 -11.84
N MET A 53 5.17 7.00 -10.54
CA MET A 53 4.14 6.99 -9.49
C MET A 53 3.41 8.34 -9.39
N LEU A 54 4.11 9.44 -9.55
CA LEU A 54 3.50 10.77 -9.60
C LEU A 54 2.55 10.90 -10.81
N LEU A 55 2.95 10.41 -11.98
CA LEU A 55 2.10 10.40 -13.18
C LEU A 55 0.84 9.55 -12.97
N ILE A 56 0.98 8.37 -12.36
CA ILE A 56 -0.16 7.49 -12.03
C ILE A 56 -1.10 8.18 -11.05
N LEU A 57 -0.56 8.86 -10.02
CA LEU A 57 -1.34 9.59 -9.04
C LEU A 57 -2.14 10.72 -9.69
N VAL A 58 -1.52 11.52 -10.55
CA VAL A 58 -2.18 12.59 -11.30
C VAL A 58 -3.27 12.01 -12.21
N PHE A 59 -2.98 10.95 -12.94
CA PHE A 59 -3.93 10.30 -13.83
C PHE A 59 -5.11 9.70 -13.04
N ALA A 60 -4.85 9.03 -11.93
CA ALA A 60 -5.89 8.51 -11.04
C ALA A 60 -6.76 9.60 -10.43
N SER A 61 -6.17 10.76 -10.08
CA SER A 61 -6.90 11.93 -9.58
C SER A 61 -7.82 12.53 -10.64
N ILE A 62 -7.35 12.62 -11.88
CA ILE A 62 -8.18 13.10 -13.02
C ILE A 62 -9.33 12.13 -13.26
N LEU A 63 -9.07 10.82 -13.31
CA LEU A 63 -10.12 9.81 -13.48
C LEU A 63 -11.12 9.83 -12.32
N GLY A 64 -10.64 10.01 -11.09
CA GLY A 64 -11.49 10.16 -9.91
C GLY A 64 -12.39 11.39 -10.00
N GLY A 65 -11.84 12.54 -10.35
CA GLY A 65 -12.58 13.79 -10.54
C GLY A 65 -13.65 13.66 -11.65
N LEU A 66 -13.29 13.10 -12.79
CA LEU A 66 -14.24 12.84 -13.89
C LEU A 66 -15.33 11.84 -13.47
N SER A 67 -15.02 10.87 -12.64
CA SER A 67 -16.00 9.92 -12.12
C SER A 67 -17.02 10.57 -11.19
N VAL A 68 -16.61 11.56 -10.40
CA VAL A 68 -17.54 12.34 -9.55
C VAL A 68 -18.51 13.15 -10.39
N ILE A 69 -18.04 13.76 -11.49
CA ILE A 69 -18.89 14.58 -12.38
C ILE A 69 -19.91 13.74 -13.15
N ARG A 70 -19.59 12.48 -13.46
CA ARG A 70 -20.44 11.57 -14.25
C ARG A 70 -20.91 10.33 -13.48
N PHE A 71 -21.10 10.48 -12.18
CA PHE A 71 -21.38 9.35 -11.30
C PHE A 71 -22.64 8.57 -11.70
N ASP A 72 -23.70 9.28 -12.08
CA ASP A 72 -25.01 8.68 -12.40
C ASP A 72 -25.07 7.94 -13.75
N SER A 73 -24.09 8.15 -14.62
CA SER A 73 -24.09 7.59 -15.97
C SER A 73 -23.30 6.29 -16.13
N VAL A 74 -22.57 5.85 -15.08
CA VAL A 74 -21.65 4.72 -15.19
C VAL A 74 -22.01 3.63 -14.15
N PRO A 75 -22.16 2.37 -14.57
CA PRO A 75 -22.42 1.27 -13.65
C PRO A 75 -21.36 1.15 -12.55
N GLY A 76 -21.78 0.86 -11.30
CA GLY A 76 -20.89 0.81 -10.13
C GLY A 76 -19.69 -0.14 -10.28
N TRP A 77 -19.87 -1.26 -10.99
CA TRP A 77 -18.75 -2.20 -11.23
C TRP A 77 -17.60 -1.59 -12.05
N VAL A 78 -17.89 -0.61 -12.92
CA VAL A 78 -16.86 0.10 -13.71
C VAL A 78 -15.99 0.96 -12.79
N HIS A 79 -16.57 1.60 -11.76
CA HIS A 79 -15.78 2.35 -10.78
C HIS A 79 -14.82 1.41 -10.02
N ASN A 80 -15.34 0.25 -9.59
CA ASN A 80 -14.52 -0.74 -8.88
C ASN A 80 -13.41 -1.30 -9.76
N ALA A 81 -13.70 -1.59 -11.04
CA ALA A 81 -12.69 -2.05 -11.98
C ALA A 81 -11.57 -1.01 -12.21
N ARG A 82 -11.91 0.28 -12.27
CA ARG A 82 -10.91 1.37 -12.38
C ARG A 82 -9.99 1.41 -11.16
N PHE A 83 -10.55 1.36 -9.93
CA PHE A 83 -9.76 1.32 -8.72
C PHE A 83 -8.85 0.08 -8.67
N SER A 84 -9.40 -1.10 -8.98
CA SER A 84 -8.63 -2.34 -9.05
C SER A 84 -7.46 -2.25 -10.03
N LEU A 85 -7.69 -1.66 -11.21
CA LEU A 85 -6.66 -1.48 -12.22
C LEU A 85 -5.54 -0.53 -11.74
N VAL A 86 -5.88 0.58 -11.10
CA VAL A 86 -4.90 1.54 -10.55
C VAL A 86 -4.03 0.86 -9.48
N PHE A 87 -4.64 0.10 -8.56
CA PHE A 87 -3.89 -0.66 -7.56
C PHE A 87 -2.98 -1.71 -8.21
N LEU A 88 -3.51 -2.49 -9.15
CA LEU A 88 -2.74 -3.53 -9.83
C LEU A 88 -1.51 -2.94 -10.54
N ILE A 89 -1.70 -1.87 -11.30
CA ILE A 89 -0.59 -1.19 -12.00
C ILE A 89 0.40 -0.60 -10.99
N GLY A 90 -0.08 0.11 -9.98
CA GLY A 90 0.77 0.76 -8.97
C GLY A 90 1.65 -0.24 -8.22
N PHE A 91 1.06 -1.32 -7.71
CA PHE A 91 1.81 -2.36 -7.00
C PHE A 91 2.74 -3.15 -7.93
N SER A 92 2.32 -3.42 -9.18
CA SER A 92 3.16 -4.11 -10.17
C SER A 92 4.40 -3.29 -10.51
N LEU A 93 4.23 -1.99 -10.74
CA LEU A 93 5.36 -1.10 -10.97
C LEU A 93 6.26 -0.99 -9.74
N ALA A 94 5.68 -0.87 -8.55
CA ALA A 94 6.45 -0.87 -7.31
C ALA A 94 7.25 -2.19 -7.16
N GLY A 95 6.62 -3.34 -7.41
CA GLY A 95 7.29 -4.64 -7.37
C GLY A 95 8.46 -4.74 -8.33
N TYR A 96 8.29 -4.23 -9.54
CA TYR A 96 9.33 -4.22 -10.58
C TYR A 96 10.49 -3.27 -10.24
N TYR A 97 10.19 -2.01 -9.89
CA TYR A 97 11.23 -1.00 -9.65
C TYR A 97 11.97 -1.18 -8.34
N LEU A 98 11.30 -1.69 -7.31
CA LEU A 98 11.89 -1.93 -5.99
C LEU A 98 12.54 -3.31 -5.87
N ASP A 99 12.48 -4.16 -6.90
CA ASP A 99 12.93 -5.56 -6.88
C ASP A 99 12.30 -6.35 -5.71
N PHE A 100 11.00 -6.15 -5.49
CA PHE A 100 10.28 -6.77 -4.39
C PHE A 100 9.08 -7.58 -4.90
N PRO A 101 9.28 -8.84 -5.30
CA PRO A 101 8.26 -9.64 -6.00
C PRO A 101 6.98 -9.86 -5.19
N ARG A 102 7.03 -9.77 -3.87
CA ARG A 102 5.84 -9.88 -3.01
C ARG A 102 4.82 -8.76 -3.25
N LEU A 103 5.25 -7.60 -3.73
CA LEU A 103 4.34 -6.51 -4.07
C LEU A 103 3.38 -6.88 -5.21
N PHE A 104 3.76 -7.76 -6.11
CA PHE A 104 2.83 -8.27 -7.14
C PHE A 104 1.67 -9.03 -6.50
N VAL A 105 1.98 -9.91 -5.53
CA VAL A 105 0.95 -10.66 -4.80
C VAL A 105 0.03 -9.73 -4.02
N TYR A 106 0.61 -8.76 -3.30
CA TYR A 106 -0.18 -7.76 -2.56
C TYR A 106 -1.03 -6.91 -3.50
N GLY A 107 -0.49 -6.53 -4.66
CA GLY A 107 -1.21 -5.80 -5.69
C GLY A 107 -2.43 -6.55 -6.21
N VAL A 108 -2.28 -7.84 -6.47
CA VAL A 108 -3.40 -8.70 -6.89
C VAL A 108 -4.45 -8.79 -5.78
N LEU A 109 -4.04 -9.03 -4.53
CA LEU A 109 -4.96 -9.13 -3.40
C LEU A 109 -5.74 -7.83 -3.19
N VAL A 110 -5.06 -6.68 -3.20
CA VAL A 110 -5.70 -5.35 -3.04
C VAL A 110 -6.59 -5.02 -4.23
N ALA A 111 -6.20 -5.39 -5.45
CA ALA A 111 -7.01 -5.16 -6.65
C ALA A 111 -8.28 -6.03 -6.68
N LEU A 112 -8.24 -7.23 -6.12
CA LEU A 112 -9.40 -8.12 -6.00
C LEU A 112 -10.38 -7.67 -4.91
N ALA A 113 -9.91 -6.97 -3.87
CA ALA A 113 -10.73 -6.59 -2.72
C ALA A 113 -12.02 -5.82 -3.11
N PRO A 114 -12.00 -4.76 -3.95
CA PRO A 114 -13.23 -4.07 -4.33
C PRO A 114 -14.15 -4.92 -5.21
N LEU A 115 -13.61 -5.82 -6.04
CA LEU A 115 -14.41 -6.72 -6.88
C LEU A 115 -15.14 -7.76 -6.02
N ILE A 116 -14.44 -8.35 -5.04
CA ILE A 116 -15.02 -9.29 -4.10
C ILE A 116 -16.03 -8.58 -3.18
N GLY A 117 -15.72 -7.36 -2.74
CA GLY A 117 -16.63 -6.54 -1.94
C GLY A 117 -17.96 -6.30 -2.65
N GLU A 118 -17.94 -5.91 -3.93
CA GLU A 118 -19.13 -5.72 -4.74
C GLU A 118 -19.94 -7.03 -4.92
N LEU A 119 -19.24 -8.15 -5.10
CA LEU A 119 -19.87 -9.47 -5.16
C LEU A 119 -20.59 -9.82 -3.85
N LEU A 120 -19.92 -9.60 -2.71
CA LEU A 120 -20.49 -9.82 -1.38
C LEU A 120 -21.72 -8.92 -1.12
N TYR A 121 -21.67 -7.66 -1.56
CA TYR A 121 -22.81 -6.76 -1.48
C TYR A 121 -24.02 -7.28 -2.26
N LYS A 122 -23.80 -7.72 -3.50
CA LYS A 122 -24.87 -8.26 -4.35
C LYS A 122 -25.47 -9.56 -3.82
N THR A 123 -24.63 -10.43 -3.26
CA THR A 123 -25.04 -11.76 -2.82
C THR A 123 -25.62 -11.77 -1.41
N TYR A 124 -24.97 -11.05 -0.48
CA TYR A 124 -25.31 -11.10 0.96
C TYR A 124 -25.86 -9.78 1.50
N LYS A 125 -26.00 -8.74 0.66
CA LYS A 125 -26.46 -7.39 1.05
C LYS A 125 -25.65 -6.79 2.22
N ILE A 126 -24.37 -7.07 2.28
CA ILE A 126 -23.47 -6.53 3.31
C ILE A 126 -23.41 -5.01 3.15
N PRO A 127 -23.56 -4.22 4.25
CA PRO A 127 -23.53 -2.76 4.16
C PRO A 127 -22.20 -2.23 3.62
N HIS A 128 -22.22 -1.00 3.09
CA HIS A 128 -21.07 -0.30 2.51
C HIS A 128 -20.38 -1.07 1.37
N HIS A 129 -21.15 -1.75 0.52
CA HIS A 129 -20.68 -2.54 -0.62
C HIS A 129 -19.63 -3.62 -0.24
N GLY A 130 -19.63 -4.09 1.00
CA GLY A 130 -18.69 -5.10 1.49
C GLY A 130 -17.21 -4.69 1.51
N TYR A 131 -16.87 -3.45 1.12
CA TYR A 131 -15.48 -2.99 1.04
C TYR A 131 -14.73 -3.04 2.37
N PRO A 132 -15.29 -2.58 3.51
CA PRO A 132 -14.57 -2.67 4.77
C PRO A 132 -14.12 -4.09 5.07
N VAL A 133 -15.00 -5.07 4.91
CA VAL A 133 -14.71 -6.49 5.21
C VAL A 133 -13.58 -7.03 4.33
N THR A 134 -13.64 -6.79 3.01
CA THR A 134 -12.63 -7.31 2.09
C THR A 134 -11.28 -6.62 2.26
N PHE A 135 -11.26 -5.31 2.48
CA PHE A 135 -10.01 -4.58 2.74
C PHE A 135 -9.42 -4.93 4.10
N ASP A 136 -10.23 -5.14 5.14
CA ASP A 136 -9.75 -5.57 6.46
C ASP A 136 -9.11 -6.96 6.41
N ILE A 137 -9.69 -7.91 5.69
CA ILE A 137 -9.11 -9.24 5.50
C ILE A 137 -7.77 -9.13 4.74
N VAL A 138 -7.72 -8.40 3.64
CA VAL A 138 -6.50 -8.25 2.84
C VAL A 138 -5.42 -7.49 3.63
N SER A 139 -5.77 -6.41 4.31
CA SER A 139 -4.82 -5.63 5.12
C SER A 139 -4.29 -6.45 6.30
N GLY A 140 -5.16 -7.22 6.96
CA GLY A 140 -4.78 -8.15 8.02
C GLY A 140 -3.77 -9.19 7.55
N PHE A 141 -3.99 -9.79 6.38
CA PHE A 141 -3.06 -10.74 5.78
C PHE A 141 -1.70 -10.09 5.47
N ILE A 142 -1.69 -8.91 4.87
CA ILE A 142 -0.46 -8.16 4.55
C ILE A 142 0.28 -7.78 5.84
N MET A 143 -0.45 -7.35 6.87
CA MET A 143 0.12 -6.97 8.16
C MET A 143 0.75 -8.16 8.86
N ILE A 144 0.06 -9.31 8.94
CA ILE A 144 0.60 -10.55 9.52
C ILE A 144 1.87 -10.97 8.79
N THR A 145 1.84 -10.96 7.45
CA THR A 145 3.03 -11.28 6.65
C THR A 145 4.18 -10.31 6.95
N GLY A 146 3.90 -9.02 7.07
CA GLY A 146 4.89 -7.99 7.43
C GLY A 146 5.52 -8.25 8.81
N VAL A 147 4.69 -8.58 9.81
CA VAL A 147 5.16 -8.89 11.17
C VAL A 147 6.05 -10.16 11.17
N VAL A 148 5.63 -11.22 10.48
CA VAL A 148 6.42 -12.45 10.37
C VAL A 148 7.79 -12.19 9.74
N LEU A 149 7.82 -11.39 8.68
CA LEU A 149 9.07 -11.01 8.02
C LEU A 149 9.97 -10.13 8.91
N PHE A 150 9.36 -9.24 9.67
CA PHE A 150 10.08 -8.40 10.62
C PHE A 150 10.69 -9.25 11.75
N ILE A 151 9.94 -10.20 12.32
CA ILE A 151 10.45 -11.13 13.33
C ILE A 151 11.60 -11.96 12.77
N ARG A 152 11.47 -12.44 11.53
CA ARG A 152 12.54 -13.19 10.85
C ARG A 152 13.79 -12.32 10.68
N LEU A 153 13.64 -11.07 10.25
CA LEU A 153 14.77 -10.14 10.13
C LEU A 153 15.47 -9.92 11.48
N LEU A 154 14.70 -9.78 12.58
CA LEU A 154 15.29 -9.64 13.92
C LEU A 154 16.08 -10.86 14.37
N ARG A 155 15.62 -12.05 13.98
CA ARG A 155 16.27 -13.32 14.28
C ARG A 155 17.53 -13.54 13.43
N ASP A 156 17.44 -13.24 12.14
CA ASP A 156 18.54 -13.48 11.18
C ASP A 156 19.70 -12.46 11.36
N TYR A 157 19.42 -11.28 11.95
CA TYR A 157 20.41 -10.21 12.19
C TYR A 157 20.41 -9.77 13.67
N PRO A 158 20.97 -10.56 14.61
CA PRO A 158 21.10 -10.18 16.02
C PRO A 158 22.11 -9.03 16.19
N LEU A 159 21.86 -8.14 17.17
CA LEU A 159 22.71 -6.96 17.41
C LEU A 159 24.16 -7.32 17.81
N ASN A 160 24.36 -8.48 18.44
CA ASN A 160 25.66 -8.88 18.98
C ASN A 160 26.67 -9.34 17.92
N ALA A 161 26.22 -9.70 16.72
CA ALA A 161 27.11 -10.16 15.65
C ALA A 161 28.01 -9.06 15.05
N GLN A 162 27.74 -7.78 15.35
CA GLN A 162 28.52 -6.65 14.83
C GLN A 162 29.57 -6.09 15.80
N MET A 163 29.65 -6.61 17.04
CA MET A 163 30.66 -6.16 18.01
C MET A 163 31.90 -7.05 18.03
N GLU A 164 31.86 -8.17 17.31
CA GLU A 164 32.98 -9.15 17.30
C GLU A 164 33.84 -9.12 16.00
N GLY A 165 33.57 -8.20 15.10
CA GLY A 165 34.33 -7.99 13.87
C GLY A 165 34.95 -6.60 13.77
#